data_a5880e8d1cb354aa3fbc2dc397ef230c
#
_entry.id   a5880e8d1cb354aa3fbc2dc397ef230c
#
_cell.length_a   1.000
_cell.length_b   1.000
_cell.length_c   1.000
_cell.angle_alpha   90.00
_cell.angle_beta   90.00
_cell.angle_gamma   90.00
#
_symmetry.space_group_name_H-M   'P 1'
#
loop_
_entity.id
_entity.type
_entity.pdbx_description
1 polymer ?
#
loop_
_entity_poly.entity_id
_entity_poly.type
_entity_poly.pdbx_seq_one_letter_code
_entity_poly.pdbx_strand_id
1 'polypeptide(L)'
;MDIQPNNKIRLVNRNDLDALKKVIDSNELFPSELLYEMIQPYFREGNDNEFWITYEENNTPIAVAYYAPERMTVGTYNLYLIAVHPHFQGKSIGQKMLEYIENHLKNRGERILLIETSGLPEFENTVAFYKKNHYEQEAIIREFYAKGEDKIIFWKALDK
;
A
#
# COMPACT_ATOMS: atom_id res chain seq x y z
N MET A 1 -19.43 -9.74 20.07
CA MET A 1 -19.82 -8.65 19.19
C MET A 1 -18.60 -8.22 18.40
N ASP A 2 -18.63 -8.51 17.12
CA ASP A 2 -17.52 -8.14 16.26
C ASP A 2 -17.54 -6.64 16.05
N ILE A 3 -16.69 -5.96 16.79
CA ILE A 3 -16.39 -4.58 16.48
C ILE A 3 -15.61 -4.62 15.18
N GLN A 4 -16.26 -4.27 14.09
CA GLN A 4 -15.58 -4.08 12.83
C GLN A 4 -14.57 -2.96 13.05
N PRO A 5 -13.27 -3.26 13.11
CA PRO A 5 -12.33 -2.27 13.61
C PRO A 5 -12.18 -1.07 12.72
N ASN A 6 -12.72 -1.09 11.51
CA ASN A 6 -12.58 0.06 10.63
C ASN A 6 -13.54 0.01 9.45
N ASN A 7 -14.75 0.55 9.66
CA ASN A 7 -15.74 0.68 8.59
C ASN A 7 -15.30 1.66 7.48
N LYS A 8 -14.19 2.35 7.67
CA LYS A 8 -13.71 3.37 6.74
C LYS A 8 -12.79 2.80 5.66
N ILE A 9 -12.25 1.60 5.86
CA ILE A 9 -11.38 0.95 4.87
C ILE A 9 -12.20 -0.05 4.08
N ARG A 10 -12.13 0.04 2.75
CA ARG A 10 -12.88 -0.83 1.86
C ARG A 10 -12.16 -1.00 0.52
N LEU A 11 -12.62 -1.96 -0.26
CA LEU A 11 -12.15 -2.14 -1.63
C LEU A 11 -12.55 -0.95 -2.49
N VAL A 12 -11.66 -0.59 -3.41
CA VAL A 12 -11.89 0.49 -4.39
C VAL A 12 -12.93 0.06 -5.40
N ASN A 13 -13.80 0.98 -5.79
CA ASN A 13 -14.70 0.81 -6.93
C ASN A 13 -14.43 1.89 -7.99
N ARG A 14 -15.05 1.75 -9.17
CA ARG A 14 -14.75 2.65 -10.29
C ARG A 14 -15.08 4.11 -9.99
N ASN A 15 -16.04 4.36 -9.13
CA ASN A 15 -16.43 5.72 -8.77
C ASN A 15 -15.39 6.44 -7.91
N ASP A 16 -14.41 5.70 -7.36
CA ASP A 16 -13.38 6.29 -6.50
C ASP A 16 -12.23 6.91 -7.28
N LEU A 17 -12.07 6.58 -8.56
CA LEU A 17 -10.85 6.90 -9.31
C LEU A 17 -10.49 8.37 -9.32
N ASP A 18 -11.47 9.26 -9.47
CA ASP A 18 -11.20 10.70 -9.47
C ASP A 18 -10.63 11.18 -8.13
N ALA A 19 -11.17 10.69 -7.01
CA ALA A 19 -10.66 11.03 -5.69
C ALA A 19 -9.26 10.44 -5.46
N LEU A 20 -9.02 9.21 -5.93
CA LEU A 20 -7.71 8.58 -5.81
C LEU A 20 -6.64 9.31 -6.62
N LYS A 21 -6.99 9.84 -7.79
CA LYS A 21 -6.06 10.66 -8.56
C LYS A 21 -5.60 11.88 -7.77
N LYS A 22 -6.49 12.50 -7.01
CA LYS A 22 -6.13 13.63 -6.14
C LYS A 22 -5.16 13.23 -5.04
N VAL A 23 -5.33 12.05 -4.45
CA VAL A 23 -4.40 11.52 -3.45
C VAL A 23 -3.02 11.30 -4.07
N ILE A 24 -2.98 10.70 -5.25
CA ILE A 24 -1.72 10.42 -5.97
C ILE A 24 -1.01 11.72 -6.34
N ASP A 25 -1.73 12.69 -6.91
CA ASP A 25 -1.15 13.98 -7.30
C ASP A 25 -0.65 14.76 -6.08
N SER A 26 -1.39 14.74 -4.98
CA SER A 26 -1.02 15.46 -3.76
C SER A 26 0.24 14.91 -3.11
N ASN A 27 0.59 13.65 -3.37
CA ASN A 27 1.80 13.00 -2.86
C ASN A 27 2.91 12.93 -3.91
N GLU A 28 2.68 13.41 -5.11
CA GLU A 28 3.66 13.41 -6.21
C GLU A 28 4.27 12.03 -6.46
N LEU A 29 3.44 10.98 -6.41
CA LEU A 29 3.91 9.59 -6.50
C LEU A 29 4.26 9.17 -7.93
N PHE A 30 3.37 9.45 -8.86
CA PHE A 30 3.50 9.19 -10.29
C PHE A 30 2.42 10.00 -11.02
N PRO A 31 2.52 10.17 -12.35
CA PRO A 31 1.46 10.86 -13.08
C PRO A 31 0.11 10.15 -12.91
N SER A 32 -0.88 10.86 -12.35
CA SER A 32 -2.15 10.24 -11.99
C SER A 32 -2.96 9.70 -13.16
N GLU A 33 -2.68 10.16 -14.38
CA GLU A 33 -3.28 9.59 -15.58
C GLU A 33 -2.92 8.12 -15.79
N LEU A 34 -1.82 7.63 -15.20
CA LEU A 34 -1.42 6.23 -15.27
C LEU A 34 -2.28 5.33 -14.40
N LEU A 35 -3.05 5.91 -13.47
CA LEU A 35 -3.88 5.12 -12.55
C LEU A 35 -4.86 4.21 -13.29
N TYR A 36 -5.50 4.73 -14.34
CA TYR A 36 -6.48 3.94 -15.09
C TYR A 36 -5.89 2.65 -15.65
N GLU A 37 -4.68 2.74 -16.19
CA GLU A 37 -4.00 1.58 -16.75
C GLU A 37 -3.53 0.63 -15.64
N MET A 38 -2.98 1.18 -14.57
CA MET A 38 -2.44 0.38 -13.45
C MET A 38 -3.52 -0.43 -12.74
N ILE A 39 -4.73 0.10 -12.61
CA ILE A 39 -5.80 -0.53 -11.84
C ILE A 39 -6.66 -1.50 -12.68
N GLN A 40 -6.51 -1.51 -14.01
CA GLN A 40 -7.34 -2.36 -14.88
C GLN A 40 -7.32 -3.85 -14.51
N PRO A 41 -6.17 -4.47 -14.19
CA PRO A 41 -6.17 -5.88 -13.80
C PRO A 41 -7.04 -6.17 -12.58
N TYR A 42 -7.11 -5.23 -11.64
CA TYR A 42 -7.94 -5.36 -10.45
C TYR A 42 -9.43 -5.44 -10.80
N PHE A 43 -9.88 -4.67 -11.81
CA PHE A 43 -11.29 -4.66 -12.22
C PHE A 43 -11.67 -5.79 -13.17
N ARG A 44 -10.72 -6.60 -13.62
CA ARG A 44 -11.02 -7.72 -14.52
C ARG A 44 -11.88 -8.75 -13.81
N GLU A 45 -12.83 -9.31 -14.56
CA GLU A 45 -13.62 -10.43 -14.10
C GLU A 45 -12.70 -11.60 -13.73
N GLY A 46 -12.94 -12.21 -12.58
CA GLY A 46 -12.12 -13.31 -12.09
C GLY A 46 -10.89 -12.91 -11.28
N ASN A 47 -10.61 -11.62 -11.15
CA ASN A 47 -9.52 -11.19 -10.25
C ASN A 47 -9.85 -11.57 -8.81
N ASP A 48 -8.95 -12.30 -8.16
CA ASP A 48 -9.14 -12.73 -6.77
C ASP A 48 -7.89 -12.52 -5.90
N ASN A 49 -6.84 -11.90 -6.45
CA ASN A 49 -5.55 -11.82 -5.75
C ASN A 49 -4.88 -10.45 -5.79
N GLU A 50 -5.33 -9.52 -6.61
CA GLU A 50 -4.85 -8.14 -6.58
C GLU A 50 -5.86 -7.26 -5.88
N PHE A 51 -5.39 -6.37 -5.00
CA PHE A 51 -6.27 -5.58 -4.16
C PHE A 51 -5.89 -4.11 -4.19
N TRP A 52 -6.90 -3.27 -4.41
CA TRP A 52 -6.82 -1.84 -4.21
C TRP A 52 -7.82 -1.48 -3.11
N ILE A 53 -7.33 -0.82 -2.07
CA ILE A 53 -8.18 -0.38 -0.95
C ILE A 53 -8.08 1.12 -0.77
N THR A 54 -9.10 1.69 -0.16
CA THR A 54 -9.15 3.11 0.16
C THR A 54 -9.63 3.30 1.59
N TYR A 55 -9.24 4.41 2.18
CA TYR A 55 -9.76 4.89 3.45
C TYR A 55 -10.70 6.06 3.14
N GLU A 56 -11.91 5.99 3.62
CA GLU A 56 -12.97 6.96 3.32
C GLU A 56 -13.25 7.83 4.53
N GLU A 57 -13.26 9.14 4.32
CA GLU A 57 -13.63 10.13 5.34
C GLU A 57 -14.71 11.00 4.76
N ASN A 58 -15.85 11.13 5.46
CA ASN A 58 -17.00 11.91 4.98
C ASN A 58 -17.40 11.54 3.54
N ASN A 59 -17.46 10.24 3.25
CA ASN A 59 -17.82 9.68 1.95
C ASN A 59 -16.82 10.03 0.83
N THR A 60 -15.61 10.46 1.17
CA THR A 60 -14.57 10.80 0.21
C THR A 60 -13.32 9.95 0.43
N PRO A 61 -12.84 9.22 -0.59
CA PRO A 61 -11.54 8.54 -0.50
C PRO A 61 -10.40 9.52 -0.26
N ILE A 62 -9.62 9.29 0.80
CA ILE A 62 -8.51 10.17 1.19
C ILE A 62 -7.18 9.42 1.27
N ALA A 63 -7.19 8.14 1.01
CA ALA A 63 -5.99 7.32 1.03
C ALA A 63 -6.17 6.14 0.09
N VAL A 64 -5.07 5.57 -0.37
CA VAL A 64 -5.08 4.46 -1.31
C VAL A 64 -3.94 3.50 -0.98
N ALA A 65 -4.17 2.22 -1.21
CA ALA A 65 -3.11 1.21 -1.19
C ALA A 65 -3.37 0.17 -2.27
N TYR A 66 -2.29 -0.37 -2.82
CA TYR A 66 -2.32 -1.43 -3.81
C TYR A 66 -1.34 -2.52 -3.41
N TYR A 67 -1.82 -3.75 -3.32
CA TYR A 67 -0.98 -4.91 -3.01
C TYR A 67 -1.39 -6.11 -3.84
N ALA A 68 -0.40 -6.91 -4.19
CA ALA A 68 -0.57 -8.04 -5.10
C ALA A 68 0.51 -9.09 -4.83
N PRO A 69 0.28 -10.35 -5.27
CA PRO A 69 1.27 -11.40 -5.04
C PRO A 69 2.53 -11.19 -5.89
N GLU A 70 3.66 -11.56 -5.32
CA GLU A 70 4.91 -11.63 -6.07
C GLU A 70 4.89 -12.86 -6.98
N ARG A 71 5.41 -12.67 -8.19
CA ARG A 71 5.46 -13.74 -9.18
C ARG A 71 6.31 -14.91 -8.69
N MET A 72 5.87 -16.11 -9.00
CA MET A 72 6.61 -17.36 -8.75
C MET A 72 6.87 -17.61 -7.27
N THR A 73 6.01 -17.08 -6.39
CA THR A 73 6.11 -17.33 -4.94
C THR A 73 4.87 -18.04 -4.44
N VAL A 74 4.99 -18.60 -3.24
CA VAL A 74 3.86 -19.19 -2.52
C VAL A 74 3.63 -18.33 -1.28
N GLY A 75 2.62 -17.45 -1.36
CA GLY A 75 2.16 -16.67 -0.20
C GLY A 75 2.99 -15.42 0.10
N THR A 76 3.73 -14.88 -0.87
CA THR A 76 4.44 -13.61 -0.73
C THR A 76 3.68 -12.52 -1.47
N TYR A 77 3.27 -11.47 -0.74
CA TYR A 77 2.64 -10.28 -1.29
C TYR A 77 3.59 -9.08 -1.22
N ASN A 78 3.38 -8.14 -2.11
CA ASN A 78 4.10 -6.87 -2.10
C ASN A 78 3.09 -5.73 -2.00
N LEU A 79 3.35 -4.80 -1.08
CA LEU A 79 2.61 -3.54 -1.01
C LEU A 79 3.31 -2.55 -1.96
N TYR A 80 2.72 -2.37 -3.14
CA TYR A 80 3.32 -1.53 -4.19
C TYR A 80 3.03 -0.05 -4.02
N LEU A 81 1.94 0.30 -3.34
CA LEU A 81 1.52 1.68 -3.18
C LEU A 81 0.76 1.81 -1.87
N ILE A 82 1.12 2.82 -1.09
CA ILE A 82 0.32 3.31 0.04
C ILE A 82 0.52 4.82 0.13
N ALA A 83 -0.58 5.55 0.18
CA ALA A 83 -0.54 7.01 0.27
C ALA A 83 -1.76 7.55 0.99
N VAL A 84 -1.55 8.58 1.78
CA VAL A 84 -2.60 9.32 2.49
C VAL A 84 -2.55 10.77 2.03
N HIS A 85 -3.70 11.34 1.70
CA HIS A 85 -3.77 12.75 1.31
C HIS A 85 -3.11 13.62 2.40
N PRO A 86 -2.26 14.61 2.04
CA PRO A 86 -1.50 15.39 3.02
C PRO A 86 -2.32 16.02 4.14
N HIS A 87 -3.56 16.45 3.84
CA HIS A 87 -4.45 17.04 4.85
C HIS A 87 -4.89 16.05 5.93
N PHE A 88 -4.69 14.74 5.70
CA PHE A 88 -5.11 13.69 6.62
C PHE A 88 -3.94 12.90 7.19
N GLN A 89 -2.72 13.30 6.89
CA GLN A 89 -1.52 12.69 7.46
C GLN A 89 -1.41 13.04 8.96
N GLY A 90 -0.67 12.21 9.71
CA GLY A 90 -0.51 12.41 11.15
C GLY A 90 -1.70 11.95 11.99
N LYS A 91 -2.67 11.26 11.40
CA LYS A 91 -3.87 10.74 12.09
C LYS A 91 -3.89 9.22 12.17
N SER A 92 -2.75 8.57 12.01
CA SER A 92 -2.60 7.12 12.06
C SER A 92 -3.36 6.36 10.95
N ILE A 93 -3.76 7.03 9.87
CA ILE A 93 -4.49 6.39 8.76
C ILE A 93 -3.60 5.36 8.05
N GLY A 94 -2.34 5.71 7.78
CA GLY A 94 -1.39 4.77 7.16
C GLY A 94 -1.21 3.51 7.98
N GLN A 95 -1.08 3.65 9.31
CA GLN A 95 -0.97 2.51 10.21
C GLN A 95 -2.22 1.63 10.18
N LYS A 96 -3.39 2.24 10.18
CA LYS A 96 -4.66 1.50 10.11
C LYS A 96 -4.78 0.73 8.80
N MET A 97 -4.32 1.32 7.70
CA MET A 97 -4.31 0.65 6.40
C MET A 97 -3.33 -0.53 6.38
N LEU A 98 -2.13 -0.37 6.95
CA LEU A 98 -1.18 -1.48 7.08
C LEU A 98 -1.77 -2.63 7.90
N GLU A 99 -2.38 -2.33 9.03
CA GLU A 99 -3.01 -3.35 9.88
C GLU A 99 -4.13 -4.09 9.12
N TYR A 100 -4.94 -3.35 8.36
CA TYR A 100 -5.98 -3.96 7.54
C TYR A 100 -5.38 -4.92 6.50
N ILE A 101 -4.35 -4.49 5.79
CA ILE A 101 -3.67 -5.31 4.78
C ILE A 101 -3.09 -6.57 5.41
N GLU A 102 -2.38 -6.43 6.53
CA GLU A 102 -1.78 -7.56 7.24
C GLU A 102 -2.83 -8.59 7.67
N ASN A 103 -3.93 -8.12 8.26
CA ASN A 103 -5.01 -9.00 8.70
C ASN A 103 -5.72 -9.66 7.52
N HIS A 104 -5.96 -8.91 6.46
CA HIS A 104 -6.59 -9.44 5.24
C HIS A 104 -5.75 -10.58 4.65
N LEU A 105 -4.46 -10.34 4.48
CA LEU A 105 -3.55 -11.33 3.90
C LEU A 105 -3.37 -12.53 4.83
N LYS A 106 -3.24 -12.29 6.12
CA LYS A 106 -3.12 -13.37 7.11
C LYS A 106 -4.36 -14.27 7.07
N ASN A 107 -5.55 -13.69 7.00
CA ASN A 107 -6.81 -14.46 6.94
C ASN A 107 -6.93 -15.27 5.65
N ARG A 108 -6.25 -14.86 4.59
CA ARG A 108 -6.16 -15.59 3.32
C ARG A 108 -5.12 -16.73 3.36
N GLY A 109 -4.33 -16.82 4.43
CA GLY A 109 -3.25 -17.80 4.54
C GLY A 109 -1.95 -17.37 3.86
N GLU A 110 -1.82 -16.10 3.51
CA GLU A 110 -0.57 -15.58 2.93
C GLU A 110 0.51 -15.49 4.01
N ARG A 111 1.79 -15.59 3.62
CA ARG A 111 2.89 -15.77 4.57
C ARG A 111 3.71 -14.53 4.85
N ILE A 112 3.97 -13.73 3.82
CA ILE A 112 4.96 -12.65 3.86
C ILE A 112 4.39 -11.42 3.18
N LEU A 113 4.62 -10.25 3.79
CA LEU A 113 4.38 -8.97 3.15
C LEU A 113 5.70 -8.24 2.96
N LEU A 114 6.00 -7.87 1.72
CA LEU A 114 7.12 -7.02 1.37
C LEU A 114 6.62 -5.60 1.12
N ILE A 115 7.47 -4.62 1.45
CA ILE A 115 7.23 -3.21 1.13
C ILE A 115 8.51 -2.64 0.55
N GLU A 116 8.39 -1.90 -0.54
CA GLU A 116 9.52 -1.29 -1.21
C GLU A 116 9.44 0.23 -1.11
N THR A 117 10.56 0.87 -0.83
CA THR A 117 10.64 2.33 -0.79
C THR A 117 12.02 2.81 -1.22
N SER A 118 12.11 4.10 -1.54
CA SER A 118 13.37 4.75 -1.91
C SER A 118 14.27 4.96 -0.70
N GLY A 119 15.58 4.83 -0.92
CA GLY A 119 16.60 5.12 0.09
C GLY A 119 17.04 6.57 0.14
N LEU A 120 16.43 7.47 -0.65
CA LEU A 120 16.79 8.89 -0.61
C LEU A 120 16.44 9.51 0.74
N PRO A 121 17.20 10.55 1.18
CA PRO A 121 16.95 11.20 2.48
C PRO A 121 15.53 11.70 2.68
N GLU A 122 14.86 12.13 1.60
CA GLU A 122 13.49 12.61 1.67
C GLU A 122 12.47 11.53 2.06
N PHE A 123 12.85 10.24 1.99
CA PHE A 123 12.01 9.11 2.42
C PHE A 123 12.36 8.60 3.81
N GLU A 124 13.19 9.33 4.56
CA GLU A 124 13.63 8.92 5.91
C GLU A 124 12.46 8.69 6.85
N ASN A 125 11.43 9.53 6.81
CA ASN A 125 10.24 9.38 7.64
C ASN A 125 9.43 8.14 7.24
N THR A 126 9.40 7.81 5.96
CA THR A 126 8.74 6.60 5.45
C THR A 126 9.45 5.35 5.97
N VAL A 127 10.77 5.33 5.90
CA VAL A 127 11.59 4.24 6.43
C VAL A 127 11.33 4.06 7.93
N ALA A 128 11.34 5.15 8.69
CA ALA A 128 11.07 5.11 10.13
C ALA A 128 9.67 4.59 10.43
N PHE A 129 8.68 4.96 9.62
CA PHE A 129 7.31 4.48 9.77
C PHE A 129 7.22 2.96 9.64
N TYR A 130 7.88 2.38 8.64
CA TYR A 130 7.85 0.92 8.48
C TYR A 130 8.57 0.20 9.62
N LYS A 131 9.71 0.72 10.06
CA LYS A 131 10.44 0.14 11.20
C LYS A 131 9.60 0.19 12.48
N LYS A 132 8.90 1.30 12.71
CA LYS A 132 7.99 1.46 13.85
C LYS A 132 6.85 0.45 13.80
N ASN A 133 6.40 0.08 12.62
CA ASN A 133 5.33 -0.90 12.44
C ASN A 133 5.85 -2.34 12.32
N HIS A 134 7.06 -2.59 12.81
CA HIS A 134 7.65 -3.93 12.95
C HIS A 134 8.08 -4.59 11.64
N TYR A 135 8.38 -3.80 10.62
CA TYR A 135 8.98 -4.31 9.39
C TYR A 135 10.49 -4.33 9.54
N GLU A 136 11.12 -5.42 9.08
CA GLU A 136 12.56 -5.55 9.07
C GLU A 136 13.12 -5.08 7.73
N GLN A 137 14.19 -4.30 7.77
CA GLN A 137 14.89 -3.92 6.55
C GLN A 137 15.69 -5.13 6.07
N GLU A 138 15.19 -5.80 5.04
CA GLU A 138 15.73 -7.07 4.58
C GLU A 138 16.83 -6.90 3.53
N ALA A 139 16.68 -5.90 2.65
CA ALA A 139 17.61 -5.74 1.55
C ALA A 139 17.67 -4.30 1.05
N ILE A 140 18.80 -3.99 0.41
CA ILE A 140 18.99 -2.75 -0.35
C ILE A 140 19.46 -3.15 -1.74
N ILE A 141 18.76 -2.67 -2.78
CA ILE A 141 19.20 -2.84 -4.17
C ILE A 141 19.75 -1.49 -4.63
N ARG A 142 21.04 -1.47 -4.92
CA ARG A 142 21.75 -0.24 -5.30
C ARG A 142 21.21 0.33 -6.59
N GLU A 143 20.93 1.64 -6.58
CA GLU A 143 20.57 2.42 -7.76
C GLU A 143 19.45 1.81 -8.58
N PHE A 144 18.47 1.19 -7.89
CA PHE A 144 17.36 0.50 -8.54
C PHE A 144 16.44 1.47 -9.28
N TYR A 145 16.09 2.59 -8.64
CA TYR A 145 15.15 3.53 -9.23
C TYR A 145 15.83 4.50 -10.20
N ALA A 146 17.02 4.95 -9.85
CA ALA A 146 17.81 5.87 -10.63
C ALA A 146 19.22 5.91 -10.08
N LYS A 147 20.14 6.56 -10.80
CA LYS A 147 21.51 6.72 -10.31
C LYS A 147 21.49 7.44 -8.96
N GLY A 148 22.07 6.81 -7.94
CA GLY A 148 22.11 7.35 -6.59
C GLY A 148 20.84 7.13 -5.79
N GLU A 149 19.84 6.44 -6.34
CA GLU A 149 18.59 6.16 -5.64
C GLU A 149 18.37 4.66 -5.45
N ASP A 150 18.66 4.17 -4.25
CA ASP A 150 18.54 2.77 -3.89
C ASP A 150 17.08 2.40 -3.62
N LYS A 151 16.80 1.10 -3.76
CA LYS A 151 15.54 0.52 -3.30
C LYS A 151 15.78 -0.18 -1.97
N ILE A 152 14.97 0.17 -0.96
CA ILE A 152 14.96 -0.52 0.33
C ILE A 152 13.77 -1.47 0.34
N ILE A 153 14.01 -2.74 0.70
CA ILE A 153 12.97 -3.75 0.81
C ILE A 153 12.75 -4.08 2.28
N PHE A 154 11.52 -3.89 2.74
CA PHE A 154 11.08 -4.27 4.08
C PHE A 154 10.32 -5.59 4.02
N TRP A 155 10.40 -6.36 5.11
CA TRP A 155 9.87 -7.71 5.21
C TRP A 155 9.13 -7.89 6.53
N LYS A 156 8.00 -8.59 6.47
CA LYS A 156 7.24 -8.97 7.67
C LYS A 156 6.58 -10.33 7.47
N ALA A 157 6.73 -11.22 8.46
CA ALA A 157 6.00 -12.48 8.49
C ALA A 157 4.56 -12.24 8.95
N LEU A 158 3.61 -12.84 8.24
CA LEU A 158 2.18 -12.68 8.54
C LEU A 158 1.59 -13.82 9.35
N ASP A 159 2.27 -14.96 9.37
CA ASP A 159 1.79 -16.19 9.99
C ASP A 159 2.14 -16.31 11.47
N LYS A 160 2.60 -15.24 12.06
CA LYS A 160 2.95 -15.18 13.49
C LYS A 160 1.95 -14.37 14.28
#